data_dee6781943afa89caba1d169d197f69a
#
_entry.id   dee6781943afa89caba1d169d197f69a
#
_cell.length_a   1.000
_cell.length_b   1.000
_cell.length_c   1.000
_cell.angle_alpha   90.00
_cell.angle_beta   90.00
_cell.angle_gamma   90.00
#
_symmetry.space_group_name_H-M   'P 1'
#
loop_
_entity.id
_entity.type
_entity.pdbx_description
1 polymer ?
#
loop_
_entity_poly.entity_id
_entity_poly.type
_entity_poly.pdbx_seq_one_letter_code
_entity_poly.pdbx_strand_id
1 'polypeptide(L)'
;MEKRIGSILLAVCLLLLASCGAKRETVAVEPDIAAQSSVPEADLTSLRQLSQEGALWQLDGTTLYTTVAAPQSRGKLLQTVDLNTGKRQALCSKPGCTHQDESCGAWLDCESEIAVLPMEDGRLVLVYGRYGPLEKQGAELSAAVELRDTSGAVLCPATPLPHRPSGAFYTDEIAVYYLREQWQEDGSADVSLIRIELDAAKGFGQASTAAFWQLPVMLSLTERCTEQGMLAIRWEHRMEGQTQVVQHRELCLVQWDGTVRTVAEAKDEQAFLVPDTGAIAAFCFDSATGTMARLDLATGESEPFARLPEGLQLTEGSACVGNVLICNFIQDGEAKPFYLEKGGEPVEIRRQTSHNGYLRPAMVLDVLEDGRLIVDLGDLEYEESYTDQTGQWITSRTSETLLGVCTPEQYREGAADCLTLETNHKF
;
A
#
# COMPACT_ATOMS: atom_id res chain seq x y z
N MET A 1 6.51 -49.94 -23.15
CA MET A 1 7.60 -49.18 -22.50
C MET A 1 7.10 -47.98 -21.69
N GLU A 2 5.88 -47.47 -21.93
CA GLU A 2 5.29 -46.27 -21.25
C GLU A 2 4.85 -46.48 -19.79
N LYS A 3 4.54 -47.72 -19.38
CA LYS A 3 4.06 -47.96 -17.98
C LYS A 3 5.17 -47.94 -16.91
N ARG A 4 6.45 -47.95 -17.29
CA ARG A 4 7.59 -47.94 -16.33
C ARG A 4 8.11 -46.52 -16.02
N ILE A 5 7.85 -45.55 -16.88
CA ILE A 5 8.29 -44.16 -16.70
C ILE A 5 7.40 -43.42 -15.66
N GLY A 6 6.10 -43.69 -15.64
CA GLY A 6 5.17 -43.09 -14.67
C GLY A 6 5.46 -43.49 -13.22
N SER A 7 5.91 -44.71 -12.97
CA SER A 7 6.22 -45.20 -11.61
C SER A 7 7.51 -44.61 -11.04
N ILE A 8 8.48 -44.27 -11.89
CA ILE A 8 9.74 -43.65 -11.45
C ILE A 8 9.53 -42.17 -11.11
N LEU A 9 8.69 -41.43 -11.86
CA LEU A 9 8.37 -40.07 -11.55
C LEU A 9 7.60 -39.93 -10.22
N LEU A 10 6.66 -40.84 -9.95
CA LEU A 10 5.91 -40.82 -8.68
C LEU A 10 6.81 -41.13 -7.47
N ALA A 11 7.79 -42.03 -7.62
CA ALA A 11 8.75 -42.35 -6.57
C ALA A 11 9.73 -41.21 -6.27
N VAL A 12 10.13 -40.44 -7.28
CA VAL A 12 10.98 -39.25 -7.10
C VAL A 12 10.21 -38.09 -6.43
N CYS A 13 8.94 -37.89 -6.77
CA CYS A 13 8.10 -36.91 -6.08
C CYS A 13 7.85 -37.27 -4.62
N LEU A 14 7.66 -38.55 -4.29
CA LEU A 14 7.49 -39.02 -2.91
C LEU A 14 8.77 -38.91 -2.08
N LEU A 15 9.95 -39.08 -2.68
CA LEU A 15 11.24 -38.91 -2.01
C LEU A 15 11.59 -37.44 -1.76
N LEU A 16 11.11 -36.50 -2.61
CA LEU A 16 11.28 -35.07 -2.40
C LEU A 16 10.36 -34.53 -1.30
N LEU A 17 9.20 -35.17 -1.06
CA LEU A 17 8.31 -34.82 0.04
C LEU A 17 8.75 -35.36 1.41
N ALA A 18 9.60 -36.40 1.43
CA ALA A 18 10.12 -37.00 2.66
C ALA A 18 11.38 -36.28 3.21
N SER A 19 12.03 -35.39 2.45
CA SER A 19 13.25 -34.69 2.90
C SER A 19 13.03 -33.35 3.57
N CYS A 20 11.79 -32.85 3.69
CA CYS A 20 11.45 -31.60 4.39
C CYS A 20 11.02 -31.80 5.86
N GLY A 21 11.36 -32.94 6.46
CA GLY A 21 11.12 -33.23 7.89
C GLY A 21 12.27 -32.80 8.81
N ALA A 22 12.92 -31.67 8.58
CA ALA A 22 13.75 -31.07 9.60
C ALA A 22 12.84 -30.49 10.69
N LYS A 23 12.82 -31.14 11.86
CA LYS A 23 12.25 -30.57 13.09
C LYS A 23 12.85 -29.18 13.27
N ARG A 24 12.08 -28.13 12.94
CA ARG A 24 12.32 -26.82 13.52
C ARG A 24 12.04 -26.96 15.02
N GLU A 25 13.06 -26.87 15.82
CA GLU A 25 12.89 -26.55 17.24
C GLU A 25 12.14 -25.22 17.26
N THR A 26 10.86 -25.27 17.61
CA THR A 26 10.09 -24.10 18.02
C THR A 26 10.76 -23.61 19.28
N VAL A 27 11.64 -22.63 19.15
CA VAL A 27 11.97 -21.77 20.29
C VAL A 27 10.65 -21.11 20.64
N ALA A 28 10.05 -21.57 21.72
CA ALA A 28 8.92 -20.90 22.35
C ALA A 28 9.46 -19.54 22.79
N VAL A 29 9.20 -18.51 21.98
CA VAL A 29 9.30 -17.13 22.42
C VAL A 29 8.13 -16.96 23.37
N GLU A 30 8.42 -17.06 24.67
CA GLU A 30 7.46 -16.61 25.70
C GLU A 30 7.02 -15.20 25.32
N PRO A 31 5.71 -14.91 25.36
CA PRO A 31 5.24 -13.55 25.17
C PRO A 31 5.84 -12.73 26.32
N ASP A 32 6.73 -11.82 25.98
CA ASP A 32 7.28 -10.84 26.93
C ASP A 32 6.18 -9.83 27.25
N ILE A 33 5.19 -10.31 28.02
CA ILE A 33 4.15 -9.49 28.65
C ILE A 33 4.72 -9.04 30.00
N ALA A 34 5.77 -8.24 29.95
CA ALA A 34 6.27 -7.64 31.18
C ALA A 34 6.88 -6.28 30.89
N ALA A 35 6.15 -5.33 31.25
CA ALA A 35 6.36 -3.97 31.71
C ALA A 35 5.36 -3.04 31.02
N GLN A 36 4.18 -2.93 31.58
CA GLN A 36 3.39 -1.70 31.52
C GLN A 36 4.25 -0.59 32.16
N SER A 37 5.19 -0.04 31.38
CA SER A 37 5.67 1.29 31.64
C SER A 37 4.51 2.23 31.32
N SER A 38 4.34 3.29 32.09
CA SER A 38 3.36 4.35 31.88
C SER A 38 3.66 5.15 30.60
N VAL A 39 3.52 4.50 29.45
CA VAL A 39 3.44 5.15 28.16
C VAL A 39 2.09 5.87 28.15
N PRO A 40 2.00 7.16 27.77
CA PRO A 40 0.72 7.82 27.59
C PRO A 40 -0.16 6.92 26.72
N GLU A 41 -1.39 6.71 27.17
CA GLU A 41 -2.36 5.89 26.44
C GLU A 41 -2.48 6.46 25.03
N ALA A 42 -2.23 5.63 24.01
CA ALA A 42 -2.27 6.07 22.62
C ALA A 42 -3.69 6.51 22.28
N ASP A 43 -3.84 7.72 21.76
CA ASP A 43 -5.13 8.17 21.23
C ASP A 43 -5.33 7.61 19.83
N LEU A 44 -5.85 6.40 19.75
CA LEU A 44 -6.11 5.72 18.48
C LEU A 44 -7.26 6.34 17.68
N THR A 45 -8.04 7.25 18.27
CA THR A 45 -9.16 7.92 17.57
C THR A 45 -8.68 8.98 16.59
N SER A 46 -7.45 9.47 16.74
CA SER A 46 -6.81 10.47 15.89
C SER A 46 -5.86 9.88 14.84
N LEU A 47 -5.82 8.56 14.68
CA LEU A 47 -4.90 7.93 13.73
C LEU A 47 -5.20 8.34 12.28
N ARG A 48 -4.17 8.85 11.62
CA ARG A 48 -4.14 9.16 10.20
C ARG A 48 -3.29 8.14 9.46
N GLN A 49 -3.77 7.61 8.36
CA GLN A 49 -2.99 6.75 7.48
C GLN A 49 -1.93 7.57 6.75
N LEU A 50 -0.68 7.15 6.84
CA LEU A 50 0.46 7.79 6.16
C LEU A 50 0.77 7.13 4.82
N SER A 51 0.56 5.83 4.70
CA SER A 51 0.87 5.09 3.48
C SER A 51 -0.12 3.96 3.26
N GLN A 52 -0.20 3.51 2.02
CA GLN A 52 -0.83 2.26 1.64
C GLN A 52 0.23 1.17 1.48
N GLU A 53 -0.17 -0.09 1.55
CA GLU A 53 0.73 -1.19 1.21
C GLU A 53 1.22 -1.07 -0.24
N GLY A 54 2.54 -1.22 -0.43
CA GLY A 54 3.16 -1.17 -1.76
C GLY A 54 3.29 0.21 -2.38
N ALA A 55 2.86 1.29 -1.72
CA ALA A 55 3.01 2.64 -2.27
C ALA A 55 4.49 3.01 -2.43
N LEU A 56 4.86 3.42 -3.64
CA LEU A 56 6.21 3.86 -3.99
C LEU A 56 6.45 5.35 -3.67
N TRP A 57 5.42 6.05 -3.24
CA TRP A 57 5.43 7.47 -2.89
C TRP A 57 4.51 7.74 -1.70
N GLN A 58 4.70 8.91 -1.12
CA GLN A 58 3.84 9.43 -0.06
C GLN A 58 3.51 10.89 -0.33
N LEU A 59 2.34 11.32 0.09
CA LEU A 59 1.81 12.65 -0.10
C LEU A 59 1.85 13.45 1.19
N ASP A 60 2.22 14.72 1.08
CA ASP A 60 2.06 15.73 2.11
C ASP A 60 1.62 17.04 1.44
N GLY A 61 0.36 17.39 1.57
CA GLY A 61 -0.25 18.51 0.88
C GLY A 61 -0.03 18.46 -0.64
N THR A 62 0.81 19.33 -1.16
CA THR A 62 1.16 19.40 -2.59
C THR A 62 2.53 18.84 -2.93
N THR A 63 3.14 18.09 -2.04
CA THR A 63 4.45 17.47 -2.23
C THR A 63 4.31 15.95 -2.25
N LEU A 64 4.88 15.33 -3.28
CA LEU A 64 5.02 13.88 -3.36
C LEU A 64 6.46 13.52 -2.99
N TYR A 65 6.64 12.65 -2.01
CA TYR A 65 7.92 12.09 -1.60
C TYR A 65 8.11 10.71 -2.21
N THR A 66 9.29 10.44 -2.76
CA THR A 66 9.61 9.14 -3.37
C THR A 66 11.10 8.84 -3.25
N THR A 67 11.48 7.62 -3.54
CA THR A 67 12.88 7.23 -3.68
C THR A 67 13.13 6.62 -5.04
N VAL A 68 14.32 6.87 -5.60
CA VAL A 68 14.74 6.34 -6.88
C VAL A 68 16.13 5.72 -6.77
N ALA A 69 16.42 4.76 -7.62
CA ALA A 69 17.77 4.21 -7.71
C ALA A 69 18.77 5.34 -8.01
N ALA A 70 19.85 5.41 -7.24
CA ALA A 70 20.88 6.39 -7.50
C ALA A 70 21.72 5.98 -8.71
N PRO A 71 22.13 6.94 -9.57
CA PRO A 71 22.93 6.64 -10.75
C PRO A 71 24.20 5.87 -10.39
N GLN A 72 24.45 4.78 -11.11
CA GLN A 72 25.69 3.98 -11.03
C GLN A 72 26.06 3.43 -9.63
N SER A 73 25.08 3.29 -8.75
CA SER A 73 25.34 2.83 -7.38
C SER A 73 24.22 1.90 -6.87
N ARG A 74 24.47 1.30 -5.70
CA ARG A 74 23.50 0.49 -4.98
C ARG A 74 22.58 1.28 -4.05
N GLY A 75 22.76 2.61 -3.97
CA GLY A 75 21.96 3.47 -3.11
C GLY A 75 20.68 3.95 -3.78
N LYS A 76 19.89 4.68 -3.01
CA LYS A 76 18.72 5.42 -3.51
C LYS A 76 18.86 6.89 -3.20
N LEU A 77 18.15 7.71 -3.97
CA LEU A 77 18.00 9.14 -3.70
C LEU A 77 16.59 9.44 -3.23
N LEU A 78 16.47 10.13 -2.13
CA LEU A 78 15.23 10.70 -1.65
C LEU A 78 14.90 11.93 -2.50
N GLN A 79 13.69 11.96 -3.05
CA GLN A 79 13.25 13.01 -3.95
C GLN A 79 11.88 13.55 -3.57
N THR A 80 11.60 14.77 -4.01
CA THR A 80 10.28 15.38 -3.95
C THR A 80 9.81 15.76 -5.35
N VAL A 81 8.49 15.74 -5.55
CA VAL A 81 7.82 16.28 -6.72
C VAL A 81 6.78 17.30 -6.26
N ASP A 82 6.89 18.53 -6.75
CA ASP A 82 5.86 19.56 -6.51
C ASP A 82 4.65 19.29 -7.42
N LEU A 83 3.52 18.97 -6.83
CA LEU A 83 2.29 18.60 -7.52
C LEU A 83 1.54 19.78 -8.17
N ASN A 84 2.00 21.03 -7.97
CA ASN A 84 1.47 22.21 -8.67
C ASN A 84 2.25 22.53 -9.92
N THR A 85 3.53 22.18 -9.96
CA THR A 85 4.42 22.49 -11.08
C THR A 85 4.90 21.27 -11.85
N GLY A 86 4.71 20.08 -11.29
CA GLY A 86 5.23 18.82 -11.80
C GLY A 86 6.75 18.64 -11.63
N LYS A 87 7.44 19.59 -11.02
CA LYS A 87 8.91 19.58 -10.94
C LYS A 87 9.41 18.62 -9.89
N ARG A 88 10.40 17.82 -10.26
CA ARG A 88 11.11 16.87 -9.43
C ARG A 88 12.46 17.43 -8.97
N GLN A 89 12.84 17.13 -7.73
CA GLN A 89 14.16 17.52 -7.19
C GLN A 89 14.64 16.54 -6.13
N ALA A 90 15.97 16.36 -6.04
CA ALA A 90 16.56 15.63 -4.91
C ALA A 90 16.38 16.41 -3.62
N LEU A 91 16.01 15.72 -2.53
CA LEU A 91 15.87 16.34 -1.20
C LEU A 91 17.26 16.54 -0.58
N CYS A 92 17.98 17.54 -1.07
CA CYS A 92 19.34 17.85 -0.67
C CYS A 92 19.58 19.36 -0.66
N SER A 93 19.89 19.91 0.50
CA SER A 93 20.19 21.33 0.68
C SER A 93 21.67 21.69 0.43
N LYS A 94 22.54 20.72 0.12
CA LYS A 94 24.00 20.94 -0.05
C LYS A 94 24.27 21.72 -1.33
N PRO A 95 24.83 22.95 -1.27
CA PRO A 95 25.15 23.74 -2.44
C PRO A 95 26.11 23.04 -3.38
N GLY A 96 25.80 23.02 -4.68
CA GLY A 96 26.64 22.40 -5.72
C GLY A 96 26.72 20.87 -5.66
N CYS A 97 25.79 20.23 -4.96
CA CYS A 97 25.68 18.77 -4.94
C CYS A 97 25.28 18.25 -6.32
N THR A 98 25.97 17.23 -6.79
CA THR A 98 25.66 16.56 -8.08
C THR A 98 24.64 15.43 -7.93
N HIS A 99 24.27 15.09 -6.69
CA HIS A 99 23.33 14.01 -6.33
C HIS A 99 23.72 12.62 -6.88
N GLN A 100 25.02 12.34 -7.01
CA GLN A 100 25.52 11.12 -7.66
C GLN A 100 26.17 10.12 -6.69
N ASP A 101 26.44 10.52 -5.47
CA ASP A 101 27.18 9.71 -4.51
C ASP A 101 26.68 9.89 -3.05
N GLU A 102 27.24 9.09 -2.15
CA GLU A 102 26.94 9.08 -0.72
C GLU A 102 27.22 10.40 0.02
N SER A 103 27.91 11.34 -0.61
CA SER A 103 28.10 12.67 -0.04
C SER A 103 26.87 13.57 -0.16
N CYS A 104 25.86 13.15 -0.94
CA CYS A 104 24.59 13.84 -1.10
C CYS A 104 23.72 13.69 0.17
N GLY A 105 23.06 14.77 0.61
CA GLY A 105 22.11 14.73 1.72
C GLY A 105 20.87 13.85 1.45
N ALA A 106 20.50 13.72 0.18
CA ALA A 106 19.38 12.86 -0.24
C ALA A 106 19.75 11.37 -0.38
N TRP A 107 21.02 11.03 -0.19
CA TRP A 107 21.49 9.66 -0.36
C TRP A 107 20.98 8.73 0.73
N LEU A 108 20.57 7.52 0.32
CA LEU A 108 20.12 6.43 1.17
C LEU A 108 20.94 5.18 0.80
N ASP A 109 21.73 4.68 1.77
CA ASP A 109 22.53 3.47 1.60
C ASP A 109 21.65 2.23 1.73
N CYS A 110 20.78 2.00 0.73
CA CYS A 110 19.82 0.92 0.73
C CYS A 110 19.40 0.56 -0.70
N GLU A 111 19.42 -0.73 -1.03
CA GLU A 111 18.92 -1.25 -2.30
C GLU A 111 17.42 -1.58 -2.26
N SER A 112 16.88 -1.89 -1.07
CA SER A 112 15.50 -2.27 -0.89
C SER A 112 14.54 -1.06 -0.95
N GLU A 113 13.25 -1.34 -1.00
CA GLU A 113 12.24 -0.31 -0.93
C GLU A 113 12.27 0.41 0.41
N ILE A 114 12.00 1.71 0.37
CA ILE A 114 11.98 2.59 1.52
C ILE A 114 10.64 3.32 1.50
N ALA A 115 9.87 3.16 2.57
CA ALA A 115 8.70 4.02 2.79
C ALA A 115 9.18 5.37 3.34
N VAL A 116 8.73 6.46 2.73
CA VAL A 116 9.00 7.84 3.16
C VAL A 116 7.72 8.38 3.76
N LEU A 117 7.68 8.65 5.06
CA LEU A 117 6.49 9.03 5.79
C LEU A 117 6.62 10.50 6.24
N PRO A 118 5.98 11.46 5.54
CA PRO A 118 5.98 12.86 5.95
C PRO A 118 5.12 13.07 7.19
N MET A 119 5.62 13.86 8.13
CA MET A 119 4.94 14.28 9.35
C MET A 119 4.53 15.76 9.23
N GLU A 120 3.45 16.16 9.89
CA GLU A 120 2.92 17.54 9.80
C GLU A 120 3.92 18.62 10.26
N ASP A 121 4.84 18.26 11.15
CA ASP A 121 5.89 19.17 11.61
C ASP A 121 7.10 19.30 10.64
N GLY A 122 6.98 18.71 9.46
CA GLY A 122 8.01 18.74 8.41
C GLY A 122 9.13 17.72 8.61
N ARG A 123 9.04 16.81 9.57
CA ARG A 123 9.97 15.67 9.68
C ARG A 123 9.59 14.58 8.68
N LEU A 124 10.58 13.75 8.32
CA LEU A 124 10.38 12.57 7.46
C LEU A 124 10.85 11.33 8.22
N VAL A 125 9.96 10.37 8.39
CA VAL A 125 10.31 9.05 8.88
C VAL A 125 10.56 8.14 7.68
N LEU A 126 11.76 7.60 7.59
CA LEU A 126 12.13 6.62 6.57
C LEU A 126 12.06 5.22 7.18
N VAL A 127 11.33 4.31 6.54
CA VAL A 127 11.26 2.91 6.97
C VAL A 127 11.93 2.03 5.93
N TYR A 128 13.02 1.40 6.34
CA TYR A 128 13.83 0.52 5.50
C TYR A 128 13.40 -0.94 5.68
N GLY A 129 13.56 -1.74 4.64
CA GLY A 129 13.40 -3.19 4.70
C GLY A 129 11.95 -3.68 4.76
N ARG A 130 10.98 -2.84 4.33
CA ARG A 130 9.56 -3.23 4.28
C ARG A 130 9.34 -4.56 3.54
N TYR A 131 10.13 -4.81 2.47
CA TYR A 131 10.00 -5.96 1.59
C TYR A 131 11.25 -6.85 1.48
N GLY A 132 12.26 -6.65 2.34
CA GLY A 132 13.50 -7.42 2.30
C GLY A 132 14.38 -7.24 3.54
N PRO A 133 15.33 -8.15 3.78
CA PRO A 133 16.32 -7.96 4.83
C PRO A 133 17.24 -6.79 4.45
N LEU A 134 17.57 -5.94 5.42
CA LEU A 134 18.67 -5.00 5.32
C LEU A 134 19.95 -5.78 5.53
N GLU A 135 20.72 -6.01 4.47
CA GLU A 135 22.05 -6.58 4.58
C GLU A 135 23.06 -5.48 4.98
N LYS A 136 23.15 -5.19 6.25
CA LYS A 136 24.29 -4.43 6.79
C LYS A 136 25.17 -5.33 7.64
N GLN A 137 26.40 -5.53 7.19
CA GLN A 137 27.52 -6.10 7.97
C GLN A 137 27.23 -7.47 8.64
N GLY A 138 26.53 -8.35 7.96
CA GLY A 138 26.30 -9.71 8.45
C GLY A 138 25.24 -9.87 9.53
N ALA A 139 24.47 -8.84 9.83
CA ALA A 139 23.27 -8.90 10.65
C ALA A 139 22.04 -8.82 9.73
N GLU A 140 21.17 -9.84 9.77
CA GLU A 140 19.83 -9.76 9.17
C GLU A 140 18.98 -8.78 9.98
N LEU A 141 19.01 -7.49 9.59
CA LEU A 141 18.06 -6.53 10.11
C LEU A 141 16.76 -6.69 9.31
N SER A 142 15.67 -7.05 9.99
CA SER A 142 14.38 -7.25 9.32
C SER A 142 13.75 -5.94 8.86
N ALA A 143 13.98 -4.83 9.54
CA ALA A 143 13.57 -3.47 9.22
C ALA A 143 14.28 -2.45 10.12
N ALA A 144 14.31 -1.17 9.71
CA ALA A 144 14.81 -0.05 10.52
C ALA A 144 14.02 1.22 10.22
N VAL A 145 14.06 2.19 11.14
CA VAL A 145 13.51 3.54 10.96
C VAL A 145 14.61 4.57 11.10
N GLU A 146 14.54 5.63 10.30
CA GLU A 146 15.45 6.80 10.34
C GLU A 146 14.61 8.08 10.32
N LEU A 147 15.05 9.11 11.03
CA LEU A 147 14.40 10.40 11.04
C LEU A 147 15.24 11.44 10.31
N ARG A 148 14.62 12.16 9.37
CA ARG A 148 15.23 13.28 8.64
C ARG A 148 14.36 14.52 8.73
N ASP A 149 14.96 15.66 8.42
CA ASP A 149 14.24 16.89 8.12
C ASP A 149 13.95 17.04 6.61
N THR A 150 13.18 18.05 6.24
CA THR A 150 12.84 18.36 4.85
C THR A 150 14.03 18.85 4.01
N SER A 151 15.21 19.06 4.60
CA SER A 151 16.45 19.35 3.89
C SER A 151 17.24 18.07 3.54
N GLY A 152 16.77 16.91 3.99
CA GLY A 152 17.46 15.62 3.89
C GLY A 152 18.48 15.36 5.00
N ALA A 153 18.65 16.26 5.97
CA ALA A 153 19.57 16.05 7.08
C ALA A 153 19.06 14.99 8.05
N VAL A 154 19.94 14.07 8.46
CA VAL A 154 19.61 13.01 9.42
C VAL A 154 19.47 13.62 10.81
N LEU A 155 18.27 13.52 11.40
CA LEU A 155 17.98 13.92 12.77
C LEU A 155 18.22 12.77 13.75
N CYS A 156 17.84 11.54 13.36
CA CYS A 156 18.12 10.33 14.10
C CYS A 156 18.54 9.22 13.12
N PRO A 157 19.72 8.60 13.33
CA PRO A 157 20.22 7.55 12.44
C PRO A 157 19.33 6.30 12.48
N ALA A 158 19.46 5.47 11.45
CA ALA A 158 18.68 4.25 11.30
C ALA A 158 18.75 3.36 12.55
N THR A 159 17.58 3.14 13.15
CA THR A 159 17.36 2.35 14.37
C THR A 159 16.60 1.08 14.02
N PRO A 160 17.07 -0.12 14.41
CA PRO A 160 16.38 -1.37 14.11
C PRO A 160 14.98 -1.41 14.69
N LEU A 161 14.02 -1.94 13.90
CA LEU A 161 12.69 -2.27 14.37
C LEU A 161 12.67 -3.68 14.98
N PRO A 162 11.90 -3.91 16.06
CA PRO A 162 11.79 -5.24 16.67
C PRO A 162 11.04 -6.24 15.78
N HIS A 163 10.19 -5.72 14.88
CA HIS A 163 9.38 -6.53 13.97
C HIS A 163 9.34 -5.91 12.58
N ARG A 164 9.18 -6.76 11.58
CA ARG A 164 8.93 -6.31 10.20
C ARG A 164 7.51 -5.74 10.11
N PRO A 165 7.34 -4.51 9.60
CA PRO A 165 6.02 -3.96 9.31
C PRO A 165 5.29 -4.76 8.22
N SER A 166 3.97 -4.88 8.37
CA SER A 166 3.05 -5.32 7.34
C SER A 166 2.02 -4.22 7.08
N GLY A 167 1.54 -4.12 5.85
CA GLY A 167 0.50 -3.18 5.46
C GLY A 167 0.90 -1.70 5.56
N ALA A 168 -0.09 -0.86 5.83
CA ALA A 168 0.03 0.59 5.91
C ALA A 168 0.75 1.07 7.18
N PHE A 169 1.22 2.33 7.10
CA PHE A 169 1.69 3.08 8.26
C PHE A 169 0.68 4.14 8.66
N TYR A 170 0.63 4.43 9.97
CA TYR A 170 -0.29 5.42 10.55
C TYR A 170 0.48 6.34 11.50
N THR A 171 -0.12 7.48 11.84
CA THR A 171 0.42 8.45 12.80
C THR A 171 -0.69 9.12 13.60
N ASP A 172 -0.34 9.54 14.82
CA ASP A 172 -1.04 10.53 15.64
C ASP A 172 -0.17 11.79 15.81
N GLU A 173 0.81 12.01 14.91
CA GLU A 173 1.83 13.07 14.85
C GLU A 173 2.91 12.98 15.97
N ILE A 174 2.68 12.24 17.03
CA ILE A 174 3.67 12.00 18.10
C ILE A 174 4.31 10.61 18.02
N ALA A 175 3.74 9.73 17.23
CA ALA A 175 4.24 8.38 16.99
C ALA A 175 3.94 7.91 15.56
N VAL A 176 4.71 6.95 15.09
CA VAL A 176 4.40 6.16 13.90
C VAL A 176 3.90 4.79 14.33
N TYR A 177 2.88 4.31 13.65
CA TYR A 177 2.28 3.02 13.89
C TYR A 177 2.38 2.14 12.65
N TYR A 178 2.53 0.84 12.86
CA TYR A 178 2.51 -0.16 11.79
C TYR A 178 1.87 -1.45 12.27
N LEU A 179 1.35 -2.24 11.36
CA LEU A 179 0.80 -3.55 11.66
C LEU A 179 1.92 -4.60 11.70
N ARG A 180 1.78 -5.55 12.60
CA ARG A 180 2.50 -6.81 12.64
C ARG A 180 1.50 -7.93 12.59
N GLU A 181 1.56 -8.76 11.56
CA GLU A 181 0.68 -9.91 11.38
C GLU A 181 1.43 -11.21 11.62
N GLN A 182 0.81 -12.13 12.33
CA GLN A 182 1.30 -13.48 12.57
C GLN A 182 0.20 -14.48 12.25
N TRP A 183 0.31 -15.11 11.09
CA TRP A 183 -0.65 -16.11 10.64
C TRP A 183 -0.46 -17.41 11.39
N GLN A 184 -1.57 -18.00 11.85
CA GLN A 184 -1.63 -19.28 12.54
C GLN A 184 -1.88 -20.42 11.53
N GLU A 185 -1.63 -21.67 11.95
CA GLU A 185 -1.83 -22.86 11.11
C GLU A 185 -3.29 -23.07 10.70
N ASP A 186 -4.24 -22.62 11.50
CA ASP A 186 -5.67 -22.69 11.22
C ASP A 186 -6.19 -21.59 10.30
N GLY A 187 -5.31 -20.65 9.88
CA GLY A 187 -5.66 -19.52 9.01
C GLY A 187 -6.20 -18.29 9.74
N SER A 188 -6.23 -18.30 11.07
CA SER A 188 -6.43 -17.09 11.87
C SER A 188 -5.16 -16.25 11.93
N ALA A 189 -5.26 -14.99 12.37
CA ALA A 189 -4.11 -14.10 12.48
C ALA A 189 -4.10 -13.35 13.82
N ASP A 190 -2.93 -13.33 14.47
CA ASP A 190 -2.64 -12.40 15.53
C ASP A 190 -2.09 -11.12 14.93
N VAL A 191 -2.83 -10.01 15.06
CA VAL A 191 -2.45 -8.71 14.53
C VAL A 191 -2.19 -7.74 15.66
N SER A 192 -1.03 -7.10 15.63
CA SER A 192 -0.65 -6.07 16.60
C SER A 192 -0.46 -4.74 15.88
N LEU A 193 -1.03 -3.66 16.40
CA LEU A 193 -0.68 -2.31 16.03
C LEU A 193 0.50 -1.86 16.90
N ILE A 194 1.66 -1.76 16.31
CA ILE A 194 2.91 -1.39 16.99
C ILE A 194 3.10 0.11 16.91
N ARG A 195 3.33 0.76 18.05
CA ARG A 195 3.60 2.18 18.20
C ARG A 195 5.08 2.43 18.43
N ILE A 196 5.65 3.40 17.71
CA ILE A 196 7.00 3.92 17.93
C ILE A 196 6.88 5.42 18.16
N GLU A 197 7.18 5.85 19.36
CA GLU A 197 7.14 7.26 19.73
C GLU A 197 8.26 8.06 19.03
N LEU A 198 7.92 9.26 18.58
CA LEU A 198 8.85 10.20 17.96
C LEU A 198 9.22 11.29 18.96
N ASP A 199 10.43 11.26 19.49
CA ASP A 199 10.98 12.31 20.34
C ASP A 199 12.02 13.10 19.55
N ALA A 200 11.71 14.36 19.25
CA ALA A 200 12.60 15.23 18.48
C ALA A 200 14.02 15.39 19.08
N ALA A 201 14.14 15.23 20.41
CA ALA A 201 15.42 15.35 21.11
C ALA A 201 16.16 14.01 21.28
N LYS A 202 15.43 12.90 21.32
CA LYS A 202 15.97 11.56 21.62
C LYS A 202 15.86 10.58 20.44
N GLY A 203 15.15 10.97 19.37
CA GLY A 203 14.89 10.12 18.21
C GLY A 203 13.70 9.21 18.42
N PHE A 204 13.89 7.89 18.22
CA PHE A 204 12.81 6.93 18.35
C PHE A 204 12.75 6.36 19.77
N GLY A 205 11.54 6.32 20.32
CA GLY A 205 11.24 5.61 21.56
C GLY A 205 11.26 4.08 21.38
N GLN A 206 11.04 3.38 22.46
CA GLN A 206 10.88 1.93 22.42
C GLN A 206 9.54 1.56 21.75
N ALA A 207 9.56 0.55 20.88
CA ALA A 207 8.34 0.03 20.28
C ALA A 207 7.43 -0.60 21.36
N SER A 208 6.14 -0.33 21.27
CA SER A 208 5.10 -0.87 22.17
C SER A 208 3.88 -1.29 21.37
N THR A 209 3.07 -2.20 21.91
CA THR A 209 1.80 -2.59 21.31
C THR A 209 0.71 -1.61 21.75
N ALA A 210 0.11 -0.91 20.80
CA ALA A 210 -0.99 0.03 21.01
C ALA A 210 -2.36 -0.64 20.96
N ALA A 211 -2.52 -1.66 20.09
CA ALA A 211 -3.71 -2.51 20.03
C ALA A 211 -3.31 -3.92 19.60
N PHE A 212 -4.14 -4.90 19.96
CA PHE A 212 -3.94 -6.30 19.60
C PHE A 212 -5.28 -6.96 19.28
N TRP A 213 -5.30 -7.71 18.16
CA TRP A 213 -6.48 -8.42 17.69
C TRP A 213 -6.15 -9.86 17.36
N GLN A 214 -7.05 -10.76 17.71
CA GLN A 214 -7.07 -12.12 17.21
C GLN A 214 -8.14 -12.21 16.12
N LEU A 215 -7.69 -12.10 14.88
CA LEU A 215 -8.60 -12.09 13.74
C LEU A 215 -8.99 -13.53 13.38
N PRO A 216 -10.29 -13.82 13.27
CA PRO A 216 -10.73 -15.14 12.83
C PRO A 216 -10.34 -15.41 11.38
N VAL A 217 -10.39 -16.68 11.01
CA VAL A 217 -10.19 -17.13 9.63
C VAL A 217 -11.05 -16.32 8.66
N MET A 218 -10.48 -15.95 7.51
CA MET A 218 -11.15 -15.21 6.43
C MET A 218 -11.62 -13.79 6.80
N LEU A 219 -11.08 -13.18 7.83
CA LEU A 219 -11.24 -11.75 8.10
C LEU A 219 -9.93 -11.02 7.75
N SER A 220 -9.99 -10.10 6.79
CA SER A 220 -8.83 -9.31 6.36
C SER A 220 -9.08 -7.83 6.60
N LEU A 221 -8.08 -7.14 7.15
CA LEU A 221 -8.09 -5.69 7.29
C LEU A 221 -7.96 -5.02 5.92
N THR A 222 -8.67 -3.90 5.73
CA THR A 222 -8.58 -3.08 4.50
C THR A 222 -7.53 -1.98 4.61
N GLU A 223 -6.75 -1.95 5.69
CA GLU A 223 -5.81 -0.88 6.04
C GLU A 223 -6.46 0.51 6.28
N ARG A 224 -7.76 0.65 6.07
CA ARG A 224 -8.49 1.91 6.29
C ARG A 224 -8.95 1.97 7.74
N CYS A 225 -8.51 3.01 8.47
CA CYS A 225 -8.88 3.23 9.86
C CYS A 225 -9.91 4.34 10.01
N THR A 226 -10.74 4.22 11.03
CA THR A 226 -11.70 5.21 11.51
C THR A 226 -11.38 5.57 12.95
N GLU A 227 -12.04 6.56 13.52
CA GLU A 227 -11.93 6.88 14.96
C GLU A 227 -12.25 5.67 15.86
N GLN A 228 -13.05 4.72 15.41
CA GLN A 228 -13.50 3.58 16.22
C GLN A 228 -12.67 2.31 16.02
N GLY A 229 -11.89 2.20 14.95
CA GLY A 229 -11.14 0.99 14.61
C GLY A 229 -10.82 0.88 13.12
N MET A 230 -10.42 -0.31 12.70
CA MET A 230 -10.04 -0.61 11.32
C MET A 230 -11.17 -1.31 10.57
N LEU A 231 -11.40 -0.91 9.33
CA LEU A 231 -12.33 -1.60 8.44
C LEU A 231 -11.73 -2.94 8.00
N ALA A 232 -12.60 -3.95 7.91
CA ALA A 232 -12.23 -5.29 7.50
C ALA A 232 -13.33 -5.93 6.66
N ILE A 233 -12.96 -6.86 5.81
CA ILE A 233 -13.91 -7.68 5.05
C ILE A 233 -13.74 -9.14 5.47
N ARG A 234 -14.85 -9.78 5.83
CA ARG A 234 -14.92 -11.22 6.09
C ARG A 234 -15.51 -11.93 4.89
N TRP A 235 -14.89 -13.05 4.51
CA TRP A 235 -15.42 -13.94 3.48
C TRP A 235 -15.71 -15.32 4.04
N GLU A 236 -16.82 -15.90 3.62
CA GLU A 236 -17.08 -17.32 3.77
C GLU A 236 -17.02 -17.97 2.40
N HIS A 237 -16.32 -19.08 2.32
CA HIS A 237 -16.17 -19.83 1.09
C HIS A 237 -16.83 -21.21 1.20
N ARG A 238 -17.50 -21.63 0.13
CA ARG A 238 -17.97 -22.99 -0.06
C ARG A 238 -17.22 -23.63 -1.23
N MET A 239 -16.94 -24.93 -1.12
CA MET A 239 -16.45 -25.70 -2.24
C MET A 239 -17.64 -26.22 -3.07
N GLU A 240 -17.66 -25.87 -4.34
CA GLU A 240 -18.56 -26.46 -5.34
C GLU A 240 -17.74 -27.32 -6.30
N GLY A 241 -17.65 -28.62 -6.00
CA GLY A 241 -16.73 -29.52 -6.68
C GLY A 241 -15.26 -29.19 -6.36
N GLN A 242 -14.50 -28.73 -7.36
CA GLN A 242 -13.12 -28.28 -7.19
C GLN A 242 -12.98 -26.75 -7.15
N THR A 243 -14.07 -26.01 -7.27
CA THR A 243 -14.10 -24.55 -7.30
C THR A 243 -14.50 -24.01 -5.94
N GLN A 244 -13.73 -23.06 -5.44
CA GLN A 244 -14.06 -22.29 -4.25
C GLN A 244 -14.97 -21.13 -4.65
N VAL A 245 -16.15 -21.07 -4.04
CA VAL A 245 -17.16 -20.02 -4.31
C VAL A 245 -17.36 -19.21 -3.03
N VAL A 246 -17.35 -17.91 -3.15
CA VAL A 246 -17.66 -17.01 -2.03
C VAL A 246 -19.16 -17.07 -1.78
N GLN A 247 -19.57 -17.49 -0.58
CA GLN A 247 -20.97 -17.59 -0.19
C GLN A 247 -21.50 -16.34 0.51
N HIS A 248 -20.66 -15.74 1.32
CA HIS A 248 -21.07 -14.66 2.19
C HIS A 248 -19.91 -13.67 2.37
N ARG A 249 -20.25 -12.39 2.43
CA ARG A 249 -19.30 -11.32 2.72
C ARG A 249 -19.90 -10.41 3.78
N GLU A 250 -19.07 -10.02 4.74
CA GLU A 250 -19.42 -9.03 5.74
C GLU A 250 -18.43 -7.87 5.67
N LEU A 251 -18.93 -6.64 5.74
CA LEU A 251 -18.12 -5.49 6.10
C LEU A 251 -18.09 -5.41 7.62
N CYS A 252 -16.91 -5.41 8.20
CA CYS A 252 -16.69 -5.39 9.63
C CYS A 252 -15.91 -4.15 10.05
N LEU A 253 -16.09 -3.74 11.30
CA LEU A 253 -15.22 -2.82 12.02
C LEU A 253 -14.53 -3.58 13.14
N VAL A 254 -13.20 -3.67 13.07
CA VAL A 254 -12.36 -4.21 14.13
C VAL A 254 -12.00 -3.07 15.06
N GLN A 255 -12.69 -2.99 16.18
CA GLN A 255 -12.56 -1.88 17.15
C GLN A 255 -11.22 -1.92 17.87
N TRP A 256 -10.79 -0.79 18.40
CA TRP A 256 -9.50 -0.70 19.11
C TRP A 256 -9.40 -1.59 20.35
N ASP A 257 -10.53 -1.94 20.95
CA ASP A 257 -10.61 -2.86 22.11
C ASP A 257 -10.61 -4.35 21.74
N GLY A 258 -10.50 -4.68 20.46
CA GLY A 258 -10.49 -6.05 19.95
C GLY A 258 -11.86 -6.59 19.55
N THR A 259 -12.94 -5.84 19.79
CA THR A 259 -14.29 -6.26 19.38
C THR A 259 -14.44 -6.16 17.87
N VAL A 260 -14.98 -7.20 17.23
CA VAL A 260 -15.35 -7.19 15.83
C VAL A 260 -16.85 -6.98 15.68
N ARG A 261 -17.24 -5.86 15.09
CA ARG A 261 -18.64 -5.50 14.81
C ARG A 261 -18.94 -5.64 13.34
N THR A 262 -19.94 -6.42 12.96
CA THR A 262 -20.48 -6.43 11.58
C THR A 262 -21.19 -5.10 11.33
N VAL A 263 -20.77 -4.40 10.29
CA VAL A 263 -21.38 -3.14 9.80
C VAL A 263 -22.52 -3.48 8.85
N ALA A 264 -22.26 -4.36 7.89
CA ALA A 264 -23.24 -4.80 6.88
C ALA A 264 -22.93 -6.22 6.39
N GLU A 265 -23.97 -6.91 5.92
CA GLU A 265 -23.88 -8.23 5.30
C GLU A 265 -24.26 -8.13 3.83
N ALA A 266 -23.47 -8.75 2.95
CA ALA A 266 -23.73 -8.82 1.53
C ALA A 266 -24.49 -10.10 1.18
N LYS A 267 -25.45 -10.00 0.25
CA LYS A 267 -26.13 -11.14 -0.38
C LYS A 267 -25.29 -11.67 -1.54
N ASP A 268 -25.69 -12.82 -2.09
CA ASP A 268 -24.91 -13.60 -3.07
C ASP A 268 -24.27 -12.78 -4.22
N GLU A 269 -25.02 -11.85 -4.81
CA GLU A 269 -24.58 -11.02 -5.93
C GLU A 269 -23.98 -9.67 -5.49
N GLN A 270 -23.79 -9.46 -4.19
CA GLN A 270 -23.30 -8.21 -3.63
C GLN A 270 -21.84 -8.32 -3.22
N ALA A 271 -21.11 -7.22 -3.38
CA ALA A 271 -19.73 -7.06 -2.95
C ALA A 271 -19.53 -5.72 -2.24
N PHE A 272 -18.70 -5.72 -1.20
CA PHE A 272 -18.29 -4.48 -0.54
C PHE A 272 -17.08 -3.87 -1.25
N LEU A 273 -17.05 -2.55 -1.28
CA LEU A 273 -15.95 -1.73 -1.72
C LEU A 273 -15.62 -0.73 -0.63
N VAL A 274 -14.40 -0.78 -0.15
CA VAL A 274 -13.79 0.28 0.67
C VAL A 274 -12.73 0.93 -0.21
N PRO A 275 -12.86 2.21 -0.58
CA PRO A 275 -11.91 2.86 -1.48
C PRO A 275 -10.49 2.81 -0.95
N ASP A 276 -9.55 2.48 -1.83
CA ASP A 276 -8.13 2.35 -1.47
C ASP A 276 -7.54 3.70 -1.10
N THR A 277 -8.00 4.79 -1.73
CA THR A 277 -7.48 6.14 -1.50
C THR A 277 -8.61 7.17 -1.37
N GLY A 278 -8.28 8.32 -0.81
CA GLY A 278 -9.21 9.43 -0.57
C GLY A 278 -10.06 9.26 0.68
N ALA A 279 -11.30 9.72 0.65
CA ALA A 279 -12.20 9.72 1.80
C ALA A 279 -12.51 8.30 2.29
N ILE A 280 -12.56 8.12 3.62
CA ILE A 280 -12.98 6.86 4.23
C ILE A 280 -14.49 6.71 4.01
N ALA A 281 -14.86 5.69 3.26
CA ALA A 281 -16.24 5.37 2.90
C ALA A 281 -16.36 3.86 2.68
N ALA A 282 -17.58 3.36 2.63
CA ALA A 282 -17.85 2.00 2.18
C ALA A 282 -19.06 1.99 1.26
N PHE A 283 -19.03 1.10 0.30
CA PHE A 283 -20.07 0.92 -0.69
C PHE A 283 -20.43 -0.56 -0.80
N CYS A 284 -21.67 -0.82 -1.20
CA CYS A 284 -22.15 -2.15 -1.56
C CYS A 284 -22.58 -2.12 -3.03
N PHE A 285 -21.99 -2.96 -3.85
CA PHE A 285 -22.34 -3.12 -5.24
C PHE A 285 -23.13 -4.43 -5.43
N ASP A 286 -24.26 -4.35 -6.08
CA ASP A 286 -25.11 -5.49 -6.47
C ASP A 286 -24.99 -5.71 -7.99
N SER A 287 -24.29 -6.77 -8.37
CA SER A 287 -24.00 -7.06 -9.78
C SER A 287 -25.24 -7.52 -10.57
N ALA A 288 -26.25 -8.06 -9.91
CA ALA A 288 -27.50 -8.50 -10.56
C ALA A 288 -28.36 -7.31 -10.99
N THR A 289 -28.35 -6.22 -10.23
CA THR A 289 -29.17 -5.03 -10.48
C THR A 289 -28.38 -3.83 -11.00
N GLY A 290 -27.04 -3.89 -10.93
CA GLY A 290 -26.14 -2.77 -11.21
C GLY A 290 -26.22 -1.65 -10.16
N THR A 291 -26.76 -1.90 -8.98
CA THR A 291 -26.95 -0.86 -7.97
C THR A 291 -25.70 -0.70 -7.11
N MET A 292 -25.17 0.51 -7.02
CA MET A 292 -24.18 0.92 -6.05
C MET A 292 -24.87 1.70 -4.93
N ALA A 293 -24.68 1.29 -3.69
CA ALA A 293 -25.17 1.98 -2.50
C ALA A 293 -24.02 2.39 -1.60
N ARG A 294 -24.07 3.56 -0.99
CA ARG A 294 -23.13 4.00 0.04
C ARG A 294 -23.63 3.52 1.40
N LEU A 295 -22.71 3.07 2.24
CA LEU A 295 -23.01 2.58 3.58
C LEU A 295 -22.64 3.65 4.62
N ASP A 296 -23.50 3.82 5.61
CA ASP A 296 -23.17 4.52 6.84
C ASP A 296 -22.40 3.55 7.76
N LEU A 297 -21.15 3.87 8.08
CA LEU A 297 -20.28 3.00 8.86
C LEU A 297 -20.70 2.85 10.33
N ALA A 298 -21.48 3.81 10.85
CA ALA A 298 -21.96 3.77 12.23
C ALA A 298 -23.21 2.90 12.37
N THR A 299 -24.17 3.04 11.44
CA THR A 299 -25.48 2.39 11.50
C THR A 299 -25.58 1.14 10.63
N GLY A 300 -24.75 1.02 9.59
CA GLY A 300 -24.86 0.00 8.54
C GLY A 300 -25.98 0.27 7.53
N GLU A 301 -26.71 1.38 7.66
CA GLU A 301 -27.76 1.75 6.72
C GLU A 301 -27.16 2.09 5.35
N SER A 302 -27.89 1.72 4.29
CA SER A 302 -27.44 1.98 2.91
C SER A 302 -28.31 3.04 2.25
N GLU A 303 -27.68 3.94 1.49
CA GLU A 303 -28.35 4.90 0.63
C GLU A 303 -27.97 4.68 -0.84
N PRO A 304 -28.91 4.82 -1.80
CA PRO A 304 -28.58 4.72 -3.22
C PRO A 304 -27.52 5.74 -3.60
N PHE A 305 -26.52 5.28 -4.35
CA PHE A 305 -25.41 6.14 -4.81
C PHE A 305 -25.40 6.30 -6.33
N ALA A 306 -25.34 5.20 -7.07
CA ALA A 306 -25.36 5.19 -8.54
C ALA A 306 -25.99 3.90 -9.08
N ARG A 307 -26.36 3.89 -10.36
CA ARG A 307 -26.82 2.70 -11.05
C ARG A 307 -25.95 2.46 -12.29
N LEU A 308 -25.23 1.37 -12.30
CA LEU A 308 -24.33 0.92 -13.35
C LEU A 308 -25.04 -0.05 -14.32
N PRO A 309 -24.46 -0.34 -15.49
CA PRO A 309 -24.88 -1.44 -16.33
C PRO A 309 -24.86 -2.78 -15.58
N GLU A 310 -25.73 -3.70 -15.98
CA GLU A 310 -25.75 -5.06 -15.44
C GLU A 310 -24.55 -5.89 -15.95
N GLY A 311 -24.19 -6.93 -15.20
CA GLY A 311 -23.11 -7.86 -15.60
C GLY A 311 -21.69 -7.38 -15.34
N LEU A 312 -21.51 -6.26 -14.64
CA LEU A 312 -20.21 -5.80 -14.17
C LEU A 312 -19.79 -6.59 -12.92
N GLN A 313 -18.51 -6.87 -12.81
CA GLN A 313 -17.89 -7.45 -11.62
C GLN A 313 -16.92 -6.44 -11.03
N LEU A 314 -17.11 -6.09 -9.76
CA LEU A 314 -16.23 -5.17 -9.04
C LEU A 314 -14.83 -5.75 -8.91
N THR A 315 -13.80 -4.90 -9.09
CA THR A 315 -12.40 -5.25 -8.92
C THR A 315 -11.67 -4.19 -8.09
N GLU A 316 -10.42 -4.43 -7.77
CA GLU A 316 -9.56 -3.53 -7.00
C GLU A 316 -9.25 -2.23 -7.74
N GLY A 317 -8.75 -1.26 -7.01
CA GLY A 317 -8.36 0.06 -7.49
C GLY A 317 -9.52 1.04 -7.50
N SER A 318 -9.70 1.73 -6.38
CA SER A 318 -10.80 2.67 -6.20
C SER A 318 -10.39 3.91 -5.42
N ALA A 319 -11.04 5.03 -5.73
CA ALA A 319 -10.80 6.32 -5.10
C ALA A 319 -12.12 7.01 -4.75
N CYS A 320 -12.16 7.66 -3.59
CA CYS A 320 -13.34 8.42 -3.15
C CYS A 320 -12.98 9.88 -2.88
N VAL A 321 -13.64 10.81 -3.59
CA VAL A 321 -13.43 12.25 -3.44
C VAL A 321 -14.79 12.92 -3.21
N GLY A 322 -15.09 13.28 -1.97
CA GLY A 322 -16.38 13.89 -1.63
C GLY A 322 -17.56 12.99 -2.00
N ASN A 323 -18.34 13.40 -3.00
CA ASN A 323 -19.49 12.65 -3.54
C ASN A 323 -19.17 11.89 -4.83
N VAL A 324 -17.89 11.76 -5.17
CA VAL A 324 -17.43 11.03 -6.36
C VAL A 324 -16.76 9.74 -5.92
N LEU A 325 -17.13 8.62 -6.54
CA LEU A 325 -16.45 7.34 -6.45
C LEU A 325 -15.91 6.97 -7.83
N ILE A 326 -14.62 6.71 -7.91
CA ILE A 326 -13.97 6.14 -9.09
C ILE A 326 -13.63 4.70 -8.75
N CYS A 327 -14.11 3.75 -9.54
CA CYS A 327 -13.92 2.33 -9.27
C CYS A 327 -13.82 1.53 -10.55
N ASN A 328 -13.17 0.38 -10.45
CA ASN A 328 -12.90 -0.50 -11.58
C ASN A 328 -13.83 -1.71 -11.58
N PHE A 329 -14.21 -2.12 -12.77
CA PHE A 329 -15.00 -3.32 -13.01
C PHE A 329 -14.36 -4.15 -14.10
N ILE A 330 -14.78 -5.41 -14.19
CA ILE A 330 -14.51 -6.30 -15.31
C ILE A 330 -15.85 -6.67 -15.95
N GLN A 331 -15.90 -6.60 -17.27
CA GLN A 331 -17.01 -7.11 -18.08
C GLN A 331 -16.42 -7.79 -19.31
N ASP A 332 -16.82 -9.05 -19.56
CA ASP A 332 -16.31 -9.87 -20.67
C ASP A 332 -14.76 -9.98 -20.72
N GLY A 333 -14.11 -9.94 -19.55
CA GLY A 333 -12.65 -10.00 -19.41
C GLY A 333 -11.92 -8.67 -19.62
N GLU A 334 -12.63 -7.58 -19.87
CA GLU A 334 -12.08 -6.24 -20.05
C GLU A 334 -12.27 -5.38 -18.81
N ALA A 335 -11.23 -4.63 -18.44
CA ALA A 335 -11.30 -3.66 -17.35
C ALA A 335 -12.08 -2.41 -17.79
N LYS A 336 -13.04 -1.99 -16.97
CA LYS A 336 -13.90 -0.83 -17.20
C LYS A 336 -13.93 0.07 -15.96
N PRO A 337 -13.14 1.14 -15.93
CA PRO A 337 -13.24 2.12 -14.86
C PRO A 337 -14.46 3.03 -15.07
N PHE A 338 -15.13 3.34 -13.97
CA PHE A 338 -16.26 4.25 -13.95
C PHE A 338 -16.02 5.41 -12.99
N TYR A 339 -16.45 6.58 -13.42
CA TYR A 339 -16.66 7.76 -12.60
C TYR A 339 -18.13 7.80 -12.18
N LEU A 340 -18.39 7.73 -10.90
CA LEU A 340 -19.72 7.71 -10.31
C LEU A 340 -19.89 8.95 -9.42
N GLU A 341 -20.90 9.74 -9.68
CA GLU A 341 -21.29 10.86 -8.82
C GLU A 341 -22.62 10.54 -8.17
N LYS A 342 -22.79 10.84 -6.89
CA LYS A 342 -24.04 10.54 -6.16
C LYS A 342 -25.26 11.09 -6.89
N GLY A 343 -26.15 10.21 -7.33
CA GLY A 343 -27.38 10.54 -8.06
C GLY A 343 -27.17 10.97 -9.51
N GLY A 344 -25.93 10.94 -10.02
CA GLY A 344 -25.58 11.20 -11.42
C GLY A 344 -25.60 9.96 -12.29
N GLU A 345 -25.46 10.15 -13.61
CA GLU A 345 -25.26 9.06 -14.56
C GLU A 345 -23.83 8.55 -14.49
N PRO A 346 -23.60 7.22 -14.47
CA PRO A 346 -22.27 6.64 -14.53
C PRO A 346 -21.54 7.01 -15.82
N VAL A 347 -20.30 7.40 -15.72
CA VAL A 347 -19.45 7.70 -16.87
C VAL A 347 -18.32 6.69 -16.98
N GLU A 348 -18.31 5.87 -18.02
CA GLU A 348 -17.21 4.97 -18.32
C GLU A 348 -15.98 5.76 -18.78
N ILE A 349 -14.86 5.58 -18.10
CA ILE A 349 -13.59 6.23 -18.45
C ILE A 349 -12.94 5.45 -19.58
N ARG A 350 -12.88 6.06 -20.75
CA ARG A 350 -12.36 5.42 -21.98
C ARG A 350 -10.90 5.74 -22.27
N ARG A 351 -10.27 6.59 -21.46
CA ARG A 351 -8.85 6.89 -21.60
C ARG A 351 -8.04 5.63 -21.37
N GLN A 352 -7.21 5.29 -22.35
CA GLN A 352 -6.26 4.19 -22.24
C GLN A 352 -4.85 4.73 -22.15
N THR A 353 -4.02 4.03 -21.41
CA THR A 353 -2.58 4.29 -21.24
C THR A 353 -1.79 3.07 -21.69
N SER A 354 -0.58 3.28 -22.19
CA SER A 354 0.28 2.20 -22.66
C SER A 354 1.27 1.79 -21.57
N HIS A 355 1.29 0.50 -21.25
CA HIS A 355 2.24 -0.10 -20.29
C HIS A 355 2.94 -1.28 -20.95
N ASN A 356 4.24 -1.18 -21.15
CA ASN A 356 5.02 -2.24 -21.83
C ASN A 356 4.39 -2.68 -23.16
N GLY A 357 3.77 -1.72 -23.89
CA GLY A 357 3.09 -1.98 -25.15
C GLY A 357 1.66 -2.52 -25.05
N TYR A 358 1.13 -2.74 -23.84
CA TYR A 358 -0.27 -3.12 -23.61
C TYR A 358 -1.10 -1.91 -23.24
N LEU A 359 -2.29 -1.80 -23.82
CA LEU A 359 -3.25 -0.77 -23.47
C LEU A 359 -4.07 -1.23 -22.25
N ARG A 360 -4.18 -0.35 -21.26
CA ARG A 360 -5.09 -0.52 -20.13
C ARG A 360 -5.76 0.81 -19.80
N PRO A 361 -6.91 0.81 -19.14
CA PRO A 361 -7.54 2.05 -18.68
C PRO A 361 -6.59 2.86 -17.77
N ALA A 362 -6.64 4.18 -17.90
CA ALA A 362 -5.96 5.09 -16.98
C ALA A 362 -6.53 4.89 -15.57
N MET A 363 -5.68 4.64 -14.58
CA MET A 363 -6.09 4.37 -13.21
C MET A 363 -5.82 5.58 -12.32
N VAL A 364 -6.69 5.81 -11.33
CA VAL A 364 -6.40 6.70 -10.21
C VAL A 364 -5.53 5.93 -9.23
N LEU A 365 -4.39 6.52 -8.90
CA LEU A 365 -3.40 5.92 -8.01
C LEU A 365 -3.46 6.52 -6.60
N ASP A 366 -3.86 7.80 -6.51
CA ASP A 366 -4.00 8.46 -5.22
C ASP A 366 -4.92 9.69 -5.31
N VAL A 367 -5.31 10.21 -4.14
CA VAL A 367 -6.15 11.40 -3.98
C VAL A 367 -5.45 12.40 -3.08
N LEU A 368 -5.29 13.62 -3.57
CA LEU A 368 -4.72 14.72 -2.82
C LEU A 368 -5.73 15.30 -1.82
N GLU A 369 -5.27 15.96 -0.78
CA GLU A 369 -6.11 16.62 0.21
C GLU A 369 -7.05 17.68 -0.39
N ASP A 370 -6.63 18.34 -1.47
CA ASP A 370 -7.45 19.32 -2.20
C ASP A 370 -8.44 18.68 -3.19
N GLY A 371 -8.50 17.34 -3.23
CA GLY A 371 -9.41 16.55 -4.07
C GLY A 371 -8.92 16.31 -5.49
N ARG A 372 -7.72 16.78 -5.87
CA ARG A 372 -7.10 16.37 -7.14
C ARG A 372 -6.67 14.90 -7.08
N LEU A 373 -6.50 14.33 -8.25
CA LEU A 373 -6.16 12.92 -8.45
C LEU A 373 -4.72 12.79 -8.95
N ILE A 374 -3.99 11.82 -8.44
CA ILE A 374 -2.80 11.29 -9.11
C ILE A 374 -3.27 10.15 -10.01
N VAL A 375 -2.94 10.27 -11.29
CA VAL A 375 -3.38 9.31 -12.31
C VAL A 375 -2.19 8.74 -13.06
N ASP A 376 -2.33 7.50 -13.46
CA ASP A 376 -1.41 6.80 -14.33
C ASP A 376 -1.59 7.30 -15.78
N LEU A 377 -0.54 7.83 -16.38
CA LEU A 377 -0.52 8.31 -17.78
C LEU A 377 0.16 7.33 -18.75
N GLY A 378 0.58 6.16 -18.28
CA GLY A 378 1.32 5.16 -19.04
C GLY A 378 2.81 5.12 -18.70
N ASP A 379 3.58 4.38 -19.47
CA ASP A 379 5.01 4.24 -19.25
C ASP A 379 5.81 5.10 -20.24
N LEU A 380 6.85 5.74 -19.74
CA LEU A 380 7.94 6.28 -20.51
C LEU A 380 9.03 5.21 -20.65
N GLU A 381 9.25 4.72 -21.87
CA GLU A 381 10.33 3.80 -22.16
C GLU A 381 11.58 4.57 -22.58
N TYR A 382 12.73 4.23 -22.03
CA TYR A 382 14.02 4.80 -22.38
C TYR A 382 15.14 3.76 -22.30
N GLU A 383 16.25 4.03 -22.99
CA GLU A 383 17.46 3.21 -22.89
C GLU A 383 18.39 3.79 -21.84
N GLU A 384 18.76 2.97 -20.87
CA GLU A 384 19.76 3.29 -19.87
C GLU A 384 21.03 2.49 -20.15
N SER A 385 22.17 3.16 -20.10
CA SER A 385 23.46 2.53 -20.30
C SER A 385 24.34 2.74 -19.09
N TYR A 386 24.88 1.65 -18.57
CA TYR A 386 25.75 1.65 -17.40
C TYR A 386 26.87 0.62 -17.55
N THR A 387 27.92 0.77 -16.75
CA THR A 387 28.98 -0.22 -16.64
C THR A 387 28.70 -1.13 -15.46
N ASP A 388 28.61 -2.43 -15.68
CA ASP A 388 28.38 -3.40 -14.62
C ASP A 388 29.62 -3.58 -13.72
N GLN A 389 29.48 -4.41 -12.68
CA GLN A 389 30.54 -4.70 -11.72
C GLN A 389 31.79 -5.37 -12.34
N THR A 390 31.65 -5.93 -13.55
CA THR A 390 32.76 -6.55 -14.30
C THR A 390 33.46 -5.58 -15.23
N GLY A 391 32.97 -4.32 -15.33
CA GLY A 391 33.46 -3.31 -16.24
C GLY A 391 32.87 -3.42 -17.66
N GLN A 392 31.84 -4.26 -17.86
CA GLN A 392 31.17 -4.39 -19.13
C GLN A 392 30.11 -3.30 -19.29
N TRP A 393 30.12 -2.64 -20.47
CA TRP A 393 29.08 -1.69 -20.86
C TRP A 393 27.77 -2.42 -21.18
N ILE A 394 26.70 -2.11 -20.46
CA ILE A 394 25.38 -2.68 -20.61
C ILE A 394 24.40 -1.57 -21.02
N THR A 395 23.59 -1.84 -22.01
CA THR A 395 22.42 -1.01 -22.35
C THR A 395 21.18 -1.82 -22.08
N SER A 396 20.33 -1.34 -21.20
CA SER A 396 19.04 -1.94 -20.85
C SER A 396 17.90 -1.01 -21.24
N ARG A 397 16.78 -1.61 -21.66
CA ARG A 397 15.55 -0.87 -21.82
C ARG A 397 14.84 -0.83 -20.47
N THR A 398 14.54 0.37 -20.02
CA THR A 398 13.90 0.64 -18.73
C THR A 398 12.59 1.37 -18.99
N SER A 399 11.62 1.19 -18.11
CA SER A 399 10.38 1.97 -18.15
C SER A 399 10.12 2.62 -16.81
N GLU A 400 9.56 3.81 -16.83
CA GLU A 400 9.08 4.54 -15.66
C GLU A 400 7.63 4.94 -15.89
N THR A 401 6.77 4.70 -14.89
CA THR A 401 5.36 5.12 -14.97
C THR A 401 5.26 6.63 -14.95
N LEU A 402 4.64 7.19 -15.98
CA LEU A 402 4.29 8.60 -16.05
C LEU A 402 3.10 8.86 -15.14
N LEU A 403 3.27 9.82 -14.24
CA LEU A 403 2.22 10.27 -13.35
C LEU A 403 1.67 11.61 -13.81
N GLY A 404 0.37 11.82 -13.62
CA GLY A 404 -0.27 13.09 -13.85
C GLY A 404 -1.13 13.53 -12.69
N VAL A 405 -1.33 14.85 -12.56
CA VAL A 405 -2.25 15.43 -11.60
C VAL A 405 -3.39 16.10 -12.37
N CYS A 406 -4.64 15.77 -11.99
CA CYS A 406 -5.83 16.35 -12.60
C CYS A 406 -6.98 16.47 -11.60
N THR A 407 -8.01 17.25 -11.95
CA THR A 407 -9.26 17.25 -11.17
C THR A 407 -10.10 16.01 -11.52
N PRO A 408 -11.06 15.62 -10.66
CA PRO A 408 -12.01 14.56 -10.98
C PRO A 408 -12.78 14.79 -12.29
N GLU A 409 -13.13 16.04 -12.61
CA GLU A 409 -13.82 16.41 -13.86
C GLU A 409 -12.91 16.22 -15.07
N GLN A 410 -11.64 16.65 -14.99
CA GLN A 410 -10.67 16.41 -16.04
C GLN A 410 -10.48 14.92 -16.29
N TYR A 411 -10.39 14.12 -15.23
CA TYR A 411 -10.30 12.66 -15.33
C TYR A 411 -11.54 12.06 -16.02
N ARG A 412 -12.75 12.49 -15.62
CA ARG A 412 -14.02 12.07 -16.22
C ARG A 412 -14.09 12.36 -17.71
N GLU A 413 -13.61 13.52 -18.14
CA GLU A 413 -13.61 13.94 -19.54
C GLU A 413 -12.51 13.26 -20.39
N GLY A 414 -11.66 12.44 -19.76
CA GLY A 414 -10.54 11.80 -20.43
C GLY A 414 -9.42 12.76 -20.77
N ALA A 415 -9.22 13.78 -19.93
CA ALA A 415 -8.42 14.97 -20.22
C ALA A 415 -7.01 14.66 -20.70
N ALA A 416 -6.66 15.30 -21.82
CA ALA A 416 -5.28 15.44 -22.27
C ALA A 416 -4.48 16.44 -21.36
N ASP A 417 -5.18 17.20 -20.54
CA ASP A 417 -4.65 18.38 -19.84
C ASP A 417 -4.23 18.09 -18.38
N CYS A 418 -3.94 16.83 -18.01
CA CYS A 418 -3.31 16.53 -16.73
C CYS A 418 -1.92 17.18 -16.68
N LEU A 419 -1.58 17.77 -15.54
CA LEU A 419 -0.20 18.18 -15.28
C LEU A 419 0.68 16.93 -15.18
N THR A 420 1.55 16.73 -16.16
CA THR A 420 2.50 15.61 -16.16
C THR A 420 3.63 15.88 -15.17
N LEU A 421 3.92 14.92 -14.28
CA LEU A 421 5.02 15.00 -13.35
C LEU A 421 6.35 14.63 -14.04
N GLU A 422 7.43 15.32 -13.67
CA GLU A 422 8.76 15.00 -14.21
C GLU A 422 9.20 13.60 -13.77
N THR A 423 9.78 12.87 -14.72
CA THR A 423 10.32 11.52 -14.53
C THR A 423 11.77 11.56 -14.05
N ASN A 424 12.26 10.43 -13.54
CA ASN A 424 13.66 10.28 -13.14
C ASN A 424 14.64 10.36 -14.30
N HIS A 425 14.21 10.01 -15.49
CA HIS A 425 15.06 10.02 -16.69
C HIS A 425 15.72 11.39 -16.98
N LYS A 426 15.19 12.48 -16.40
CA LYS A 426 15.75 13.83 -16.56
C LYS A 426 16.81 14.20 -15.51
N PHE A 427 17.07 13.35 -14.53
CA PHE A 427 18.11 13.48 -13.51
C PHE A 427 19.26 12.52 -13.80
#